data_61b6f48c79b42066bda4c9331e4f06e0
#
_entry.id   61b6f48c79b42066bda4c9331e4f06e0
#
_cell.length_a   1.000
_cell.length_b   1.000
_cell.length_c   1.000
_cell.angle_alpha   90.00
_cell.angle_beta   90.00
_cell.angle_gamma   90.00
#
_symmetry.space_group_name_H-M   'P 1'
#
loop_
_entity.id
_entity.type
_entity.pdbx_description
1 polymer ?
#
loop_
_entity_poly.entity_id
_entity_poly.type
_entity_poly.pdbx_seq_one_letter_code
_entity_poly.pdbx_strand_id
1 'polypeptide(L)'
;MNNFENLTKGIASGIINKIVGLLLPFVSRTVLIYTLGLSYVGLNSLFSSVLQVLNFSELGLGSAIVYLLYKPLAENNTVQVNRILSFCKKCYKFIGLFITIVGLALLPFINVLINGSVPDGINIYALYLINLINSAVGYYLFAYKQTLLIATQRVDIYNSCGVIADVTLNILQVIALLVWNDFYIFSVVRVITTILNSMLCNYFSKKLYPQYFPEGDITSTEKGELKFKIGGMVFQKISNVILISADTIVISSFLNLEILGRYNSYYYIVSALVLFFGAIDQAITPVAGNYIVKETKNNSEKFFFIMDSLISFVVIWFSACYFTLCQDFMKLWIGNNNLFSDKTVVLFAFYFFFYKIKDMLNIYIDANGLWWKVKFIAFGSALFNLITNIVLVNFIGVYGVLLSTIIAFVCIDIPLNTAALSKYYFQEKKFNIKYLGAKFINAIQLIAVVFVSSFICSHFVASNVAGFVGKMIATATVTILLTLVSFVFSPNFRMGVNFVKEKRKRC
;
A
#
# COMPACT_ATOMS: atom_id res chain seq x y z
N MET A 1 5.54 -5.48 32.92
CA MET A 1 6.72 -4.83 32.31
C MET A 1 7.02 -5.36 30.91
N ASN A 2 6.98 -6.67 30.66
CA ASN A 2 7.29 -7.23 29.32
C ASN A 2 6.44 -6.70 28.14
N ASN A 3 5.15 -6.40 28.36
CA ASN A 3 4.26 -5.98 27.25
C ASN A 3 4.59 -4.57 26.71
N PHE A 4 5.01 -3.64 27.57
CA PHE A 4 5.37 -2.29 27.14
C PHE A 4 6.73 -2.27 26.40
N GLU A 5 7.67 -3.07 26.87
CA GLU A 5 8.97 -3.24 26.21
C GLU A 5 8.83 -3.90 24.83
N ASN A 6 7.98 -4.93 24.72
CA ASN A 6 7.67 -5.55 23.43
C ASN A 6 6.96 -4.59 22.48
N LEU A 7 6.07 -3.71 22.99
CA LEU A 7 5.40 -2.68 22.19
C LEU A 7 6.40 -1.68 21.62
N THR A 8 7.30 -1.15 22.43
CA THR A 8 8.32 -0.18 21.97
C THR A 8 9.29 -0.81 20.97
N LYS A 9 9.74 -2.05 21.21
CA LYS A 9 10.55 -2.81 20.26
C LYS A 9 9.80 -3.10 18.97
N GLY A 10 8.51 -3.44 19.06
CA GLY A 10 7.63 -3.66 17.90
C GLY A 10 7.46 -2.42 17.04
N ILE A 11 7.29 -1.25 17.65
CA ILE A 11 7.20 0.04 16.93
C ILE A 11 8.54 0.35 16.23
N ALA A 12 9.64 0.28 16.96
CA ALA A 12 10.97 0.56 16.40
C ALA A 12 11.31 -0.39 15.24
N SER A 13 11.10 -1.70 15.40
CA SER A 13 11.33 -2.68 14.34
C SER A 13 10.40 -2.48 13.15
N GLY A 14 9.15 -2.05 13.37
CA GLY A 14 8.21 -1.71 12.32
C GLY A 14 8.64 -0.52 11.48
N ILE A 15 9.18 0.53 12.11
CA ILE A 15 9.74 1.70 11.42
C ILE A 15 10.97 1.28 10.58
N ILE A 16 11.89 0.53 11.18
CA ILE A 16 13.08 0.02 10.48
C ILE A 16 12.65 -0.83 9.28
N ASN A 17 11.70 -1.74 9.46
CA ASN A 17 11.20 -2.59 8.38
C ASN A 17 10.61 -1.76 7.22
N LYS A 18 9.85 -0.70 7.50
CA LYS A 18 9.31 0.20 6.47
C LYS A 18 10.42 0.95 5.72
N ILE A 19 11.43 1.46 6.44
CA ILE A 19 12.56 2.18 5.84
C ILE A 19 13.38 1.24 4.96
N VAL A 20 13.74 0.07 5.46
CA VAL A 20 14.48 -0.96 4.73
C VAL A 20 13.68 -1.41 3.50
N GLY A 21 12.39 -1.72 3.66
CA GLY A 21 11.50 -2.12 2.58
C GLY A 21 11.24 -1.03 1.52
N LEU A 22 11.59 0.23 1.80
CA LEU A 22 11.55 1.31 0.82
C LEU A 22 12.92 1.56 0.17
N LEU A 23 13.99 1.69 0.96
CA LEU A 23 15.29 2.12 0.44
C LEU A 23 16.03 1.01 -0.30
N LEU A 24 15.99 -0.22 0.19
CA LEU A 24 16.75 -1.32 -0.44
C LEU A 24 16.18 -1.72 -1.81
N PRO A 25 14.85 -1.89 -1.98
CA PRO A 25 14.29 -2.11 -3.33
C PRO A 25 14.53 -0.95 -4.30
N PHE A 26 14.69 0.29 -3.80
CA PHE A 26 15.10 1.41 -4.66
C PHE A 26 16.49 1.18 -5.25
N VAL A 27 17.45 0.72 -4.42
CA VAL A 27 18.82 0.43 -4.88
C VAL A 27 18.82 -0.73 -5.88
N SER A 28 18.20 -1.88 -5.55
CA SER A 28 18.18 -3.04 -6.46
C SER A 28 17.44 -2.73 -7.76
N ARG A 29 16.35 -1.94 -7.72
CA ARG A 29 15.64 -1.46 -8.92
C ARG A 29 16.52 -0.52 -9.75
N THR A 30 17.27 0.38 -9.11
CA THR A 30 18.20 1.27 -9.81
C THR A 30 19.25 0.46 -10.59
N VAL A 31 19.88 -0.52 -9.92
CA VAL A 31 20.82 -1.40 -10.60
C VAL A 31 20.15 -2.16 -11.75
N LEU A 32 18.94 -2.70 -11.54
CA LEU A 32 18.17 -3.41 -12.58
C LEU A 32 17.92 -2.52 -13.81
N ILE A 33 17.56 -1.24 -13.61
CA ILE A 33 17.33 -0.29 -14.72
C ILE A 33 18.61 -0.06 -15.52
N TYR A 34 19.74 0.13 -14.83
CA TYR A 34 21.01 0.44 -15.48
C TYR A 34 21.69 -0.77 -16.13
N THR A 35 21.45 -1.99 -15.64
CA THR A 35 22.06 -3.21 -16.20
C THR A 35 21.20 -3.85 -17.29
N LEU A 36 19.90 -4.01 -17.05
CA LEU A 36 19.00 -4.75 -17.94
C LEU A 36 17.93 -3.86 -18.62
N GLY A 37 17.59 -2.72 -18.01
CA GLY A 37 16.65 -1.76 -18.60
C GLY A 37 15.23 -1.82 -18.05
N LEU A 38 14.39 -0.89 -18.51
CA LEU A 38 13.02 -0.69 -18.02
C LEU A 38 12.05 -1.83 -18.34
N SER A 39 12.26 -2.55 -19.45
CA SER A 39 11.41 -3.69 -19.82
C SER A 39 11.45 -4.80 -18.78
N TYR A 40 12.60 -5.04 -18.12
CA TYR A 40 12.72 -5.99 -17.03
C TYR A 40 12.04 -5.52 -15.75
N VAL A 41 12.04 -4.21 -15.50
CA VAL A 41 11.24 -3.61 -14.41
C VAL A 41 9.74 -3.81 -14.67
N GLY A 42 9.33 -3.61 -15.93
CA GLY A 42 7.95 -3.87 -16.36
C GLY A 42 7.56 -5.33 -16.15
N LEU A 43 8.39 -6.27 -16.60
CA LEU A 43 8.16 -7.70 -16.49
C LEU A 43 8.06 -8.16 -15.02
N ASN A 44 8.97 -7.69 -14.16
CA ASN A 44 8.94 -7.95 -12.72
C ASN A 44 7.65 -7.41 -12.07
N SER A 45 7.23 -6.22 -12.48
CA SER A 45 6.00 -5.58 -11.97
C SER A 45 4.75 -6.31 -12.43
N LEU A 46 4.70 -6.75 -13.69
CA LEU A 46 3.58 -7.52 -14.24
C LEU A 46 3.38 -8.82 -13.44
N PHE A 47 4.43 -9.63 -13.30
CA PHE A 47 4.33 -10.88 -12.56
C PHE A 47 3.96 -10.66 -11.11
N SER A 48 4.52 -9.64 -10.46
CA SER A 48 4.15 -9.26 -9.10
C SER A 48 2.65 -8.93 -9.00
N SER A 49 2.10 -8.17 -9.94
CA SER A 49 0.70 -7.77 -9.95
C SER A 49 -0.24 -8.95 -10.25
N VAL A 50 0.09 -9.79 -11.22
CA VAL A 50 -0.70 -11.01 -11.53
C VAL A 50 -0.76 -11.93 -10.32
N LEU A 51 0.38 -12.17 -9.67
CA LEU A 51 0.44 -13.04 -8.49
C LEU A 51 -0.19 -12.39 -7.26
N GLN A 52 -0.15 -11.06 -7.13
CA GLN A 52 -0.87 -10.34 -6.08
C GLN A 52 -2.39 -10.53 -6.19
N VAL A 53 -2.92 -10.59 -7.42
CA VAL A 53 -4.33 -10.93 -7.63
C VAL A 53 -4.62 -12.36 -7.13
N LEU A 54 -3.72 -13.32 -7.32
CA LEU A 54 -3.92 -14.69 -6.81
C LEU A 54 -3.83 -14.77 -5.28
N ASN A 55 -3.02 -13.91 -4.67
CA ASN A 55 -2.87 -13.85 -3.21
C ASN A 55 -4.12 -13.28 -2.48
N PHE A 56 -5.18 -12.87 -3.21
CA PHE A 56 -6.42 -12.42 -2.58
C PHE A 56 -7.04 -13.48 -1.67
N SER A 57 -6.76 -14.77 -1.90
CA SER A 57 -7.25 -15.86 -1.06
C SER A 57 -6.77 -15.82 0.40
N GLU A 58 -5.68 -15.10 0.69
CA GLU A 58 -5.19 -14.86 2.07
C GLU A 58 -5.91 -13.71 2.77
N LEU A 59 -6.59 -12.84 2.05
CA LEU A 59 -7.07 -11.56 2.52
C LEU A 59 -8.00 -11.66 3.74
N GLY A 60 -7.45 -11.38 4.91
CA GLY A 60 -8.16 -11.37 6.19
C GLY A 60 -8.00 -12.64 7.05
N LEU A 61 -7.55 -13.77 6.49
CA LEU A 61 -7.38 -15.00 7.25
C LEU A 61 -6.36 -14.82 8.39
N GLY A 62 -5.18 -14.25 8.09
CA GLY A 62 -4.14 -14.03 9.09
C GLY A 62 -4.62 -13.19 10.27
N SER A 63 -5.25 -12.05 10.01
CA SER A 63 -5.78 -11.16 11.06
C SER A 63 -6.93 -11.79 11.85
N ALA A 64 -7.80 -12.54 11.19
CA ALA A 64 -8.89 -13.25 11.87
C ALA A 64 -8.37 -14.37 12.78
N ILE A 65 -7.34 -15.11 12.36
CA ILE A 65 -6.71 -16.15 13.18
C ILE A 65 -5.95 -15.53 14.35
N VAL A 66 -5.21 -14.43 14.15
CA VAL A 66 -4.55 -13.69 15.24
C VAL A 66 -5.58 -13.28 16.30
N TYR A 67 -6.74 -12.80 15.88
CA TYR A 67 -7.81 -12.44 16.81
C TYR A 67 -8.32 -13.64 17.60
N LEU A 68 -8.52 -14.81 16.98
CA LEU A 68 -8.95 -16.03 17.67
C LEU A 68 -7.91 -16.54 18.67
N LEU A 69 -6.64 -16.28 18.43
CA LEU A 69 -5.55 -16.70 19.32
C LEU A 69 -5.45 -15.86 20.60
N TYR A 70 -5.95 -14.60 20.62
CA TYR A 70 -5.76 -13.71 21.78
C TYR A 70 -6.35 -14.27 23.06
N LYS A 71 -7.59 -14.78 23.04
CA LYS A 71 -8.25 -15.32 24.24
C LYS A 71 -7.56 -16.58 24.76
N PRO A 72 -7.33 -17.63 23.94
CA PRO A 72 -6.64 -18.82 24.40
C PRO A 72 -5.20 -18.56 24.90
N LEU A 73 -4.49 -17.61 24.28
CA LEU A 73 -3.17 -17.20 24.73
C LEU A 73 -3.22 -16.51 26.09
N ALA A 74 -4.21 -15.63 26.32
CA ALA A 74 -4.40 -14.95 27.62
C ALA A 74 -4.78 -15.93 28.73
N GLU A 75 -5.54 -16.98 28.40
CA GLU A 75 -5.97 -18.04 29.31
C GLU A 75 -4.93 -19.16 29.46
N ASN A 76 -3.77 -19.08 28.77
CA ASN A 76 -2.75 -20.13 28.71
C ASN A 76 -3.30 -21.51 28.28
N ASN A 77 -4.36 -21.52 27.46
CA ASN A 77 -4.99 -22.74 26.97
C ASN A 77 -4.22 -23.30 25.76
N THR A 78 -3.18 -24.07 26.04
CA THR A 78 -2.29 -24.65 25.04
C THR A 78 -3.03 -25.53 24.03
N VAL A 79 -4.03 -26.30 24.49
CA VAL A 79 -4.81 -27.22 23.64
C VAL A 79 -5.60 -26.41 22.58
N GLN A 80 -6.24 -25.33 22.99
CA GLN A 80 -7.03 -24.50 22.06
C GLN A 80 -6.11 -23.75 21.10
N VAL A 81 -4.98 -23.21 21.56
CA VAL A 81 -3.96 -22.59 20.71
C VAL A 81 -3.48 -23.57 19.63
N ASN A 82 -3.16 -24.82 20.01
CA ASN A 82 -2.68 -25.84 19.08
C ASN A 82 -3.72 -26.22 18.03
N ARG A 83 -5.02 -26.32 18.42
CA ARG A 83 -6.12 -26.55 17.47
C ARG A 83 -6.26 -25.42 16.45
N ILE A 84 -6.19 -24.16 16.90
CA ILE A 84 -6.27 -22.99 16.03
C ILE A 84 -5.05 -22.96 15.09
N LEU A 85 -3.85 -23.27 15.57
CA LEU A 85 -2.65 -23.37 14.73
C LEU A 85 -2.73 -24.49 13.70
N SER A 86 -3.33 -25.65 14.06
CA SER A 86 -3.58 -26.74 13.13
C SER A 86 -4.51 -26.32 11.99
N PHE A 87 -5.59 -25.65 12.34
CA PHE A 87 -6.52 -25.11 11.35
C PHE A 87 -5.82 -24.02 10.47
N CYS A 88 -5.06 -23.12 11.07
CA CYS A 88 -4.28 -22.12 10.37
C CYS A 88 -3.34 -22.75 9.32
N LYS A 89 -2.61 -23.78 9.71
CA LYS A 89 -1.73 -24.55 8.81
C LYS A 89 -2.51 -25.19 7.65
N LYS A 90 -3.71 -25.77 7.92
CA LYS A 90 -4.57 -26.36 6.88
C LYS A 90 -5.04 -25.28 5.91
N CYS A 91 -5.49 -24.12 6.40
CA CYS A 91 -5.91 -22.98 5.56
C CYS A 91 -4.77 -22.47 4.68
N TYR A 92 -3.58 -22.24 5.22
CA TYR A 92 -2.45 -21.78 4.42
C TYR A 92 -2.01 -22.79 3.35
N LYS A 93 -2.03 -24.08 3.67
CA LYS A 93 -1.78 -25.12 2.67
C LYS A 93 -2.82 -25.09 1.54
N PHE A 94 -4.11 -24.90 1.89
CA PHE A 94 -5.18 -24.78 0.90
C PHE A 94 -4.99 -23.54 0.02
N ILE A 95 -4.60 -22.39 0.60
CA ILE A 95 -4.30 -21.18 -0.15
C ILE A 95 -3.10 -21.40 -1.09
N GLY A 96 -2.02 -22.00 -0.60
CA GLY A 96 -0.87 -22.34 -1.42
C GLY A 96 -1.24 -23.24 -2.61
N LEU A 97 -2.08 -24.27 -2.38
CA LEU A 97 -2.59 -25.14 -3.41
C LEU A 97 -3.47 -24.38 -4.43
N PHE A 98 -4.36 -23.52 -3.96
CA PHE A 98 -5.20 -22.68 -4.81
C PHE A 98 -4.34 -21.78 -5.72
N ILE A 99 -3.36 -21.07 -5.13
CA ILE A 99 -2.44 -20.20 -5.89
C ILE A 99 -1.67 -21.02 -6.93
N THR A 100 -1.20 -22.22 -6.57
CA THR A 100 -0.47 -23.09 -7.49
C THR A 100 -1.36 -23.54 -8.64
N ILE A 101 -2.57 -24.04 -8.37
CA ILE A 101 -3.47 -24.54 -9.41
C ILE A 101 -3.91 -23.40 -10.32
N VAL A 102 -4.41 -22.31 -9.77
CA VAL A 102 -4.89 -21.16 -10.57
C VAL A 102 -3.72 -20.50 -11.31
N GLY A 103 -2.55 -20.39 -10.67
CA GLY A 103 -1.34 -19.87 -11.31
C GLY A 103 -0.89 -20.74 -12.49
N LEU A 104 -0.92 -22.06 -12.37
CA LEU A 104 -0.62 -22.95 -13.50
C LEU A 104 -1.68 -22.86 -14.60
N ALA A 105 -2.95 -22.70 -14.24
CA ALA A 105 -4.02 -22.51 -15.22
C ALA A 105 -3.91 -21.18 -15.99
N LEU A 106 -3.26 -20.15 -15.41
CA LEU A 106 -2.97 -18.89 -16.09
C LEU A 106 -1.75 -18.96 -17.02
N LEU A 107 -0.91 -19.97 -16.89
CA LEU A 107 0.32 -20.10 -17.67
C LEU A 107 0.12 -19.93 -19.20
N PRO A 108 -0.87 -20.59 -19.85
CA PRO A 108 -1.10 -20.44 -21.28
C PRO A 108 -1.51 -19.02 -21.69
N PHE A 109 -2.05 -18.23 -20.75
CA PHE A 109 -2.56 -16.87 -21.01
C PHE A 109 -1.54 -15.77 -20.75
N ILE A 110 -0.33 -16.10 -20.25
CA ILE A 110 0.69 -15.10 -19.91
C ILE A 110 1.09 -14.23 -21.10
N ASN A 111 1.18 -14.81 -22.29
CA ASN A 111 1.49 -14.06 -23.51
C ASN A 111 0.43 -12.99 -23.84
N VAL A 112 -0.84 -13.22 -23.52
CA VAL A 112 -1.92 -12.25 -23.74
C VAL A 112 -1.79 -11.02 -22.85
N LEU A 113 -1.09 -11.16 -21.71
CA LEU A 113 -0.85 -10.07 -20.77
C LEU A 113 0.36 -9.20 -21.15
N ILE A 114 1.05 -9.51 -22.26
CA ILE A 114 2.23 -8.78 -22.73
C ILE A 114 2.01 -8.35 -24.16
N ASN A 115 1.90 -7.06 -24.37
CA ASN A 115 1.87 -6.48 -25.71
C ASN A 115 3.29 -6.07 -26.13
N GLY A 116 3.66 -6.40 -27.35
CA GLY A 116 4.98 -6.11 -27.92
C GLY A 116 6.04 -7.18 -27.61
N SER A 117 7.31 -6.79 -27.79
CA SER A 117 8.44 -7.70 -27.63
C SER A 117 8.81 -7.92 -26.17
N VAL A 118 9.17 -9.15 -25.86
CA VAL A 118 9.84 -9.50 -24.60
C VAL A 118 11.35 -9.33 -24.80
N PRO A 119 12.10 -8.97 -23.75
CA PRO A 119 13.55 -8.89 -23.85
C PRO A 119 14.17 -10.19 -24.38
N ASP A 120 15.19 -10.03 -25.24
CA ASP A 120 15.86 -11.18 -25.85
C ASP A 120 16.43 -12.18 -24.83
N GLY A 121 16.33 -13.46 -25.15
CA GLY A 121 16.82 -14.53 -24.29
C GLY A 121 15.90 -14.86 -23.08
N ILE A 122 14.77 -14.17 -22.94
CA ILE A 122 13.83 -14.41 -21.83
C ILE A 122 12.72 -15.39 -22.23
N ASN A 123 12.65 -16.52 -21.51
CA ASN A 123 11.50 -17.40 -21.52
C ASN A 123 10.49 -16.94 -20.45
N ILE A 124 9.39 -16.33 -20.90
CA ILE A 124 8.34 -15.76 -20.02
C ILE A 124 7.74 -16.83 -19.11
N TYR A 125 7.52 -18.02 -19.63
CA TYR A 125 6.91 -19.12 -18.88
C TYR A 125 7.80 -19.57 -17.72
N ALA A 126 9.12 -19.67 -17.96
CA ALA A 126 10.07 -20.04 -16.93
C ALA A 126 10.14 -18.96 -15.82
N LEU A 127 10.19 -17.68 -16.19
CA LEU A 127 10.16 -16.58 -15.23
C LEU A 127 8.84 -16.51 -14.45
N TYR A 128 7.72 -16.71 -15.13
CA TYR A 128 6.43 -16.77 -14.44
C TYR A 128 6.39 -17.90 -13.42
N LEU A 129 6.87 -19.11 -13.77
CA LEU A 129 6.94 -20.24 -12.85
C LEU A 129 7.82 -19.97 -11.65
N ILE A 130 8.98 -19.33 -11.81
CA ILE A 130 9.84 -18.92 -10.68
C ILE A 130 9.06 -17.98 -9.73
N ASN A 131 8.37 -16.98 -10.28
CA ASN A 131 7.56 -16.06 -9.48
C ASN A 131 6.34 -16.75 -8.85
N LEU A 132 5.71 -17.70 -9.53
CA LEU A 132 4.61 -18.51 -8.97
C LEU A 132 5.10 -19.37 -7.79
N ILE A 133 6.26 -20.01 -7.92
CA ILE A 133 6.89 -20.76 -6.84
C ILE A 133 7.15 -19.84 -5.66
N ASN A 134 7.68 -18.63 -5.90
CA ASN A 134 7.89 -17.64 -4.85
C ASN A 134 6.59 -17.28 -4.11
N SER A 135 5.50 -17.06 -4.85
CA SER A 135 4.20 -16.76 -4.25
C SER A 135 3.63 -17.90 -3.43
N ALA A 136 3.81 -19.15 -3.88
CA ALA A 136 3.21 -20.31 -3.22
C ALA A 136 4.05 -20.84 -2.05
N VAL A 137 5.37 -20.80 -2.16
CA VAL A 137 6.27 -21.45 -1.20
C VAL A 137 6.10 -20.94 0.24
N GLY A 138 5.85 -19.66 0.42
CA GLY A 138 5.62 -19.06 1.74
C GLY A 138 4.41 -19.67 2.47
N TYR A 139 3.37 -20.07 1.74
CA TYR A 139 2.17 -20.67 2.30
C TYR A 139 2.35 -22.14 2.67
N TYR A 140 3.12 -22.88 1.91
CA TYR A 140 3.45 -24.27 2.24
C TYR A 140 4.41 -24.39 3.42
N LEU A 141 5.30 -23.43 3.54
CA LEU A 141 6.23 -23.35 4.66
C LEU A 141 5.55 -22.63 5.85
N PHE A 142 6.14 -22.48 6.91
CA PHE A 142 5.77 -22.07 8.25
C PHE A 142 4.93 -20.77 8.42
N ALA A 143 4.03 -20.39 7.49
CA ALA A 143 3.20 -19.19 7.57
C ALA A 143 2.39 -19.10 8.89
N TYR A 144 1.87 -20.22 9.41
CA TYR A 144 1.18 -20.28 10.69
C TYR A 144 2.07 -19.90 11.90
N LYS A 145 3.41 -20.01 11.78
CA LYS A 145 4.36 -19.59 12.81
C LYS A 145 4.54 -18.07 12.84
N GLN A 146 4.43 -17.42 11.69
CA GLN A 146 4.40 -15.95 11.59
C GLN A 146 3.15 -15.42 12.30
N THR A 147 1.98 -16.04 12.06
CA THR A 147 0.72 -15.71 12.72
C THR A 147 0.83 -15.86 14.25
N LEU A 148 1.50 -16.90 14.75
CA LEU A 148 1.75 -17.09 16.19
C LEU A 148 2.63 -15.97 16.77
N LEU A 149 3.71 -15.56 16.10
CA LEU A 149 4.57 -14.46 16.55
C LEU A 149 3.79 -13.14 16.68
N ILE A 150 2.91 -12.86 15.72
CA ILE A 150 2.04 -11.67 15.77
C ILE A 150 1.05 -11.78 16.92
N ALA A 151 0.38 -12.92 17.08
CA ALA A 151 -0.62 -13.13 18.13
C ALA A 151 -0.02 -13.07 19.55
N THR A 152 1.23 -13.49 19.73
CA THR A 152 1.97 -13.42 20.99
C THR A 152 2.65 -12.05 21.23
N GLN A 153 2.29 -11.03 20.44
CA GLN A 153 2.85 -9.67 20.52
C GLN A 153 4.38 -9.59 20.29
N ARG A 154 4.98 -10.60 19.63
CA ARG A 154 6.38 -10.60 19.23
C ARG A 154 6.54 -10.12 17.79
N VAL A 155 5.87 -8.99 17.50
CA VAL A 155 5.96 -8.31 16.20
C VAL A 155 7.37 -7.81 15.92
N ASP A 156 8.14 -7.52 16.99
CA ASP A 156 9.57 -7.20 16.93
C ASP A 156 10.38 -8.29 16.21
N ILE A 157 10.16 -9.55 16.56
CA ILE A 157 10.85 -10.69 15.95
C ILE A 157 10.38 -10.91 14.53
N TYR A 158 9.06 -10.87 14.31
CA TYR A 158 8.48 -11.00 12.98
C TYR A 158 9.08 -9.97 12.00
N ASN A 159 9.10 -8.68 12.39
CA ASN A 159 9.69 -7.61 11.60
C ASN A 159 11.20 -7.79 11.41
N SER A 160 11.94 -8.22 12.43
CA SER A 160 13.38 -8.46 12.32
C SER A 160 13.71 -9.58 11.34
N CYS A 161 12.93 -10.67 11.32
CA CYS A 161 13.07 -11.73 10.32
C CYS A 161 12.84 -11.18 8.90
N GLY A 162 11.80 -10.32 8.72
CA GLY A 162 11.54 -9.64 7.47
C GLY A 162 12.71 -8.76 7.02
N VAL A 163 13.23 -7.92 7.92
CA VAL A 163 14.39 -7.04 7.62
C VAL A 163 15.61 -7.86 7.19
N ILE A 164 15.93 -8.94 7.90
CA ILE A 164 17.07 -9.82 7.52
C ILE A 164 16.86 -10.40 6.12
N ALA A 165 15.65 -10.90 5.83
CA ALA A 165 15.33 -11.46 4.52
C ALA A 165 15.38 -10.39 3.42
N ASP A 166 14.85 -9.19 3.65
CA ASP A 166 14.84 -8.08 2.68
C ASP A 166 16.25 -7.55 2.41
N VAL A 167 17.10 -7.41 3.44
CA VAL A 167 18.51 -7.04 3.28
C VAL A 167 19.23 -8.08 2.45
N THR A 168 19.08 -9.36 2.80
CA THR A 168 19.70 -10.48 2.06
C THR A 168 19.20 -10.50 0.61
N LEU A 169 17.90 -10.34 0.37
CA LEU A 169 17.31 -10.27 -0.97
C LEU A 169 17.99 -9.20 -1.82
N ASN A 170 17.99 -7.97 -1.33
CA ASN A 170 18.46 -6.85 -2.13
C ASN A 170 19.97 -6.90 -2.38
N ILE A 171 20.76 -7.34 -1.39
CA ILE A 171 22.21 -7.55 -1.58
C ILE A 171 22.46 -8.62 -2.64
N LEU A 172 21.82 -9.77 -2.53
CA LEU A 172 22.02 -10.86 -3.49
C LEU A 172 21.48 -10.51 -4.88
N GLN A 173 20.39 -9.75 -4.98
CA GLN A 173 19.87 -9.24 -6.25
C GLN A 173 20.83 -8.27 -6.93
N VAL A 174 21.44 -7.35 -6.17
CA VAL A 174 22.46 -6.43 -6.70
C VAL A 174 23.69 -7.21 -7.18
N ILE A 175 24.16 -8.19 -6.41
CA ILE A 175 25.26 -9.06 -6.81
C ILE A 175 24.91 -9.85 -8.09
N ALA A 176 23.70 -10.42 -8.15
CA ALA A 176 23.24 -11.17 -9.33
C ALA A 176 23.27 -10.32 -10.61
N LEU A 177 22.86 -9.04 -10.51
CA LEU A 177 22.88 -8.13 -11.65
C LEU A 177 24.29 -7.67 -12.03
N LEU A 178 25.14 -7.36 -11.05
CA LEU A 178 26.49 -6.82 -11.33
C LEU A 178 27.47 -7.90 -11.78
N VAL A 179 27.34 -9.14 -11.27
CA VAL A 179 28.29 -10.23 -11.56
C VAL A 179 27.87 -11.06 -12.76
N TRP A 180 26.58 -11.45 -12.82
CA TRP A 180 26.07 -12.36 -13.87
C TRP A 180 25.22 -11.64 -14.92
N ASN A 181 24.69 -10.44 -14.59
CA ASN A 181 23.76 -9.71 -15.44
C ASN A 181 22.56 -10.56 -15.91
N ASP A 182 22.07 -11.40 -15.02
CA ASP A 182 21.06 -12.42 -15.30
C ASP A 182 19.77 -12.19 -14.49
N PHE A 183 18.64 -12.08 -15.21
CA PHE A 183 17.34 -11.84 -14.60
C PHE A 183 16.72 -13.09 -13.96
N TYR A 184 17.09 -14.29 -14.40
CA TYR A 184 16.64 -15.52 -13.75
C TYR A 184 17.24 -15.66 -12.36
N ILE A 185 18.56 -15.43 -12.23
CA ILE A 185 19.24 -15.44 -10.91
C ILE A 185 18.61 -14.38 -10.00
N PHE A 186 18.40 -13.16 -10.52
CA PHE A 186 17.68 -12.09 -9.79
C PHE A 186 16.33 -12.55 -9.26
N SER A 187 15.56 -13.31 -10.06
CA SER A 187 14.23 -13.80 -9.69
C SER A 187 14.29 -14.97 -8.71
N VAL A 188 15.23 -15.91 -8.89
CA VAL A 188 15.41 -17.09 -8.02
C VAL A 188 15.84 -16.69 -6.61
N VAL A 189 16.68 -15.66 -6.46
CA VAL A 189 17.09 -15.11 -5.16
C VAL A 189 15.87 -14.76 -4.30
N ARG A 190 14.80 -14.28 -4.90
CA ARG A 190 13.54 -13.98 -4.16
C ARG A 190 12.92 -15.22 -3.54
N VAL A 191 12.93 -16.36 -4.26
CA VAL A 191 12.43 -17.63 -3.73
C VAL A 191 13.26 -18.07 -2.52
N ILE A 192 14.59 -18.00 -2.65
CA ILE A 192 15.53 -18.37 -1.58
C ILE A 192 15.29 -17.52 -0.32
N THR A 193 15.12 -16.22 -0.48
CA THR A 193 14.92 -15.32 0.68
C THR A 193 13.53 -15.45 1.29
N THR A 194 12.49 -15.80 0.52
CA THR A 194 11.18 -16.17 1.07
C THR A 194 11.27 -17.43 1.94
N ILE A 195 12.03 -18.42 1.51
CA ILE A 195 12.32 -19.62 2.31
C ILE A 195 13.10 -19.24 3.58
N LEU A 196 14.13 -18.41 3.46
CA LEU A 196 14.94 -17.92 4.58
C LEU A 196 14.05 -17.23 5.63
N ASN A 197 13.19 -16.30 5.23
CA ASN A 197 12.24 -15.61 6.13
C ASN A 197 11.35 -16.62 6.88
N SER A 198 10.79 -17.59 6.14
CA SER A 198 9.95 -18.63 6.72
C SER A 198 10.69 -19.51 7.73
N MET A 199 11.95 -19.85 7.43
CA MET A 199 12.81 -20.63 8.32
C MET A 199 13.20 -19.84 9.58
N LEU A 200 13.56 -18.57 9.46
CA LEU A 200 13.85 -17.69 10.59
C LEU A 200 12.64 -17.57 11.53
N CYS A 201 11.46 -17.27 10.98
CA CYS A 201 10.22 -17.20 11.77
C CYS A 201 9.91 -18.53 12.47
N ASN A 202 10.11 -19.66 11.80
CA ASN A 202 9.94 -20.98 12.41
C ASN A 202 10.94 -21.24 13.55
N TYR A 203 12.22 -20.91 13.35
CA TYR A 203 13.26 -21.07 14.34
C TYR A 203 12.94 -20.27 15.61
N PHE A 204 12.70 -18.96 15.48
CA PHE A 204 12.38 -18.11 16.63
C PHE A 204 11.06 -18.49 17.30
N SER A 205 10.04 -18.84 16.51
CA SER A 205 8.76 -19.28 17.07
C SER A 205 8.90 -20.56 17.87
N LYS A 206 9.68 -21.55 17.40
CA LYS A 206 9.93 -22.79 18.16
C LYS A 206 10.77 -22.55 19.40
N LYS A 207 11.78 -21.67 19.32
CA LYS A 207 12.63 -21.34 20.47
C LYS A 207 11.87 -20.64 21.58
N LEU A 208 10.97 -19.73 21.26
CA LEU A 208 10.22 -18.93 22.24
C LEU A 208 8.97 -19.65 22.75
N TYR A 209 8.34 -20.45 21.91
CA TYR A 209 7.05 -21.08 22.19
C TYR A 209 7.07 -22.56 21.81
N PRO A 210 7.92 -23.38 22.44
CA PRO A 210 8.04 -24.83 22.13
C PRO A 210 6.76 -25.59 22.38
N GLN A 211 5.91 -25.11 23.32
CA GLN A 211 4.63 -25.72 23.69
C GLN A 211 3.54 -25.55 22.63
N TYR A 212 3.69 -24.61 21.68
CA TYR A 212 2.68 -24.35 20.66
C TYR A 212 3.04 -25.01 19.33
N PHE A 213 2.29 -26.05 18.99
CA PHE A 213 2.43 -26.81 17.74
C PHE A 213 1.05 -27.18 17.16
N PRO A 214 0.94 -27.36 15.82
CA PRO A 214 -0.35 -27.61 15.17
C PRO A 214 -0.85 -29.01 15.48
N GLU A 215 -1.88 -29.12 16.32
CA GLU A 215 -2.51 -30.38 16.72
C GLU A 215 -4.01 -30.19 16.95
N GLY A 216 -4.81 -31.21 16.58
CA GLY A 216 -6.28 -31.23 16.74
C GLY A 216 -7.04 -30.39 15.72
N ASP A 217 -8.37 -30.32 15.90
CA ASP A 217 -9.29 -29.59 15.04
C ASP A 217 -10.10 -28.55 15.82
N ILE A 218 -10.43 -27.43 15.17
CA ILE A 218 -11.27 -26.36 15.74
C ILE A 218 -12.74 -26.77 15.77
N THR A 219 -13.48 -26.21 16.71
CA THR A 219 -14.91 -26.45 16.91
C THR A 219 -15.76 -25.79 15.81
N SER A 220 -17.01 -26.23 15.68
CA SER A 220 -17.94 -25.64 14.69
C SER A 220 -18.28 -24.18 15.01
N THR A 221 -18.31 -23.82 16.29
CA THR A 221 -18.52 -22.43 16.74
C THR A 221 -17.38 -21.50 16.35
N GLU A 222 -16.11 -21.92 16.54
CA GLU A 222 -14.93 -21.17 16.14
C GLU A 222 -14.87 -21.00 14.61
N LYS A 223 -15.27 -22.02 13.83
CA LYS A 223 -15.41 -21.91 12.36
C LYS A 223 -16.45 -20.88 11.96
N GLY A 224 -17.58 -20.80 12.67
CA GLY A 224 -18.65 -19.84 12.41
C GLY A 224 -18.19 -18.38 12.64
N GLU A 225 -17.54 -18.11 13.75
CA GLU A 225 -16.97 -16.78 14.05
C GLU A 225 -15.97 -16.33 12.99
N LEU A 226 -15.12 -17.25 12.54
CA LEU A 226 -14.09 -16.98 11.54
C LEU A 226 -14.72 -16.61 10.19
N LYS A 227 -15.71 -17.35 9.72
CA LYS A 227 -16.44 -17.08 8.47
C LYS A 227 -17.07 -15.69 8.49
N PHE A 228 -17.70 -15.31 9.60
CA PHE A 228 -18.36 -14.01 9.72
C PHE A 228 -17.36 -12.86 9.65
N LYS A 229 -16.22 -12.96 10.35
CA LYS A 229 -15.18 -11.92 10.38
C LYS A 229 -14.45 -11.78 9.03
N ILE A 230 -14.10 -12.90 8.40
CA ILE A 230 -13.43 -12.88 7.09
C ILE A 230 -14.36 -12.26 6.04
N GLY A 231 -15.64 -12.64 6.00
CA GLY A 231 -16.58 -12.23 4.96
C GLY A 231 -16.71 -10.72 4.78
N GLY A 232 -16.69 -9.94 5.88
CA GLY A 232 -16.80 -8.47 5.82
C GLY A 232 -15.58 -7.78 5.22
N MET A 233 -14.38 -8.30 5.48
CA MET A 233 -13.12 -7.69 5.05
C MET A 233 -12.69 -8.12 3.63
N VAL A 234 -13.14 -9.28 3.16
CA VAL A 234 -12.72 -9.85 1.87
C VAL A 234 -13.08 -8.94 0.71
N PHE A 235 -14.31 -8.41 0.67
CA PHE A 235 -14.74 -7.53 -0.43
C PHE A 235 -13.88 -6.28 -0.56
N GLN A 236 -13.57 -5.61 0.56
CA GLN A 236 -12.73 -4.41 0.55
C GLN A 236 -11.30 -4.72 0.11
N LYS A 237 -10.76 -5.85 0.57
CA LYS A 237 -9.41 -6.26 0.21
C LYS A 237 -9.30 -6.71 -1.25
N ILE A 238 -10.28 -7.46 -1.77
CA ILE A 238 -10.36 -7.79 -3.20
C ILE A 238 -10.40 -6.52 -4.04
N SER A 239 -11.24 -5.54 -3.66
CA SER A 239 -11.34 -4.27 -4.34
C SER A 239 -10.00 -3.51 -4.40
N ASN A 240 -9.28 -3.48 -3.28
CA ASN A 240 -7.95 -2.86 -3.22
C ASN A 240 -6.93 -3.58 -4.11
N VAL A 241 -6.93 -4.93 -4.13
CA VAL A 241 -6.03 -5.70 -5.00
C VAL A 241 -6.34 -5.44 -6.46
N ILE A 242 -7.61 -5.43 -6.86
CA ILE A 242 -8.02 -5.11 -8.24
C ILE A 242 -7.54 -3.71 -8.58
N LEU A 243 -7.80 -2.71 -7.74
CA LEU A 243 -7.43 -1.31 -7.99
C LEU A 243 -5.91 -1.14 -8.18
N ILE A 244 -5.09 -1.77 -7.33
CA ILE A 244 -3.62 -1.64 -7.39
C ILE A 244 -3.02 -2.43 -8.56
N SER A 245 -3.56 -3.61 -8.88
CA SER A 245 -3.00 -4.50 -9.90
C SER A 245 -3.52 -4.20 -11.31
N ALA A 246 -4.72 -3.60 -11.44
CA ALA A 246 -5.36 -3.33 -12.73
C ALA A 246 -4.51 -2.48 -13.64
N ASP A 247 -3.97 -1.37 -13.13
CA ASP A 247 -3.16 -0.44 -13.92
C ASP A 247 -1.95 -1.14 -14.56
N THR A 248 -1.23 -1.95 -13.76
CA THR A 248 -0.05 -2.69 -14.22
C THR A 248 -0.39 -3.71 -15.31
N ILE A 249 -1.47 -4.48 -15.10
CA ILE A 249 -1.91 -5.50 -16.05
C ILE A 249 -2.40 -4.86 -17.34
N VAL A 250 -3.20 -3.79 -17.26
CA VAL A 250 -3.72 -3.07 -18.42
C VAL A 250 -2.58 -2.42 -19.23
N ILE A 251 -1.64 -1.75 -18.58
CA ILE A 251 -0.49 -1.15 -19.29
C ILE A 251 0.32 -2.23 -20.02
N SER A 252 0.58 -3.35 -19.37
CA SER A 252 1.33 -4.45 -20.03
C SER A 252 0.59 -5.06 -21.19
N SER A 253 -0.73 -5.28 -21.06
CA SER A 253 -1.54 -5.97 -22.07
C SER A 253 -1.88 -5.10 -23.28
N PHE A 254 -1.96 -3.78 -23.11
CA PHE A 254 -2.39 -2.86 -24.19
C PHE A 254 -1.27 -1.98 -24.73
N LEU A 255 -0.23 -1.72 -23.95
CA LEU A 255 0.89 -0.85 -24.38
C LEU A 255 2.17 -1.67 -24.57
N ASN A 256 3.05 -1.74 -23.59
CA ASN A 256 4.23 -2.62 -23.60
C ASN A 256 4.94 -2.65 -22.23
N LEU A 257 5.95 -3.54 -22.10
CA LEU A 257 6.72 -3.71 -20.88
C LEU A 257 7.61 -2.51 -20.52
N GLU A 258 8.13 -1.80 -21.52
CA GLU A 258 8.97 -0.62 -21.29
C GLU A 258 8.16 0.53 -20.70
N ILE A 259 6.99 0.81 -21.29
CA ILE A 259 6.06 1.82 -20.75
C ILE A 259 5.62 1.41 -19.33
N LEU A 260 5.37 0.12 -19.09
CA LEU A 260 5.06 -0.38 -17.76
C LEU A 260 6.22 -0.16 -16.78
N GLY A 261 7.45 -0.43 -17.17
CA GLY A 261 8.64 -0.19 -16.36
C GLY A 261 8.80 1.28 -15.99
N ARG A 262 8.57 2.16 -16.98
CA ARG A 262 8.56 3.62 -16.81
C ARG A 262 7.45 4.06 -15.86
N TYR A 263 6.20 3.62 -16.08
CA TYR A 263 5.05 3.89 -15.19
C TYR A 263 5.32 3.48 -13.74
N ASN A 264 5.81 2.26 -13.54
CA ASN A 264 6.11 1.76 -12.20
C ASN A 264 7.28 2.48 -11.52
N SER A 265 8.19 3.11 -12.28
CA SER A 265 9.24 3.95 -11.70
C SER A 265 8.68 5.26 -11.15
N TYR A 266 7.76 5.91 -11.87
CA TYR A 266 7.03 7.09 -11.36
C TYR A 266 6.11 6.72 -10.19
N TYR A 267 5.38 5.62 -10.31
CA TYR A 267 4.48 5.12 -9.26
C TYR A 267 5.23 4.74 -7.98
N TYR A 268 6.51 4.34 -8.08
CA TYR A 268 7.34 4.00 -6.93
C TYR A 268 7.48 5.18 -5.96
N ILE A 269 7.63 6.41 -6.48
CA ILE A 269 7.67 7.61 -5.65
C ILE A 269 6.31 7.83 -4.97
N VAL A 270 5.22 7.67 -5.71
CA VAL A 270 3.86 7.76 -5.15
C VAL A 270 3.65 6.73 -4.04
N SER A 271 4.10 5.48 -4.25
CA SER A 271 3.98 4.42 -3.24
C SER A 271 4.77 4.72 -1.96
N ALA A 272 5.92 5.37 -2.07
CA ALA A 272 6.69 5.84 -0.92
C ALA A 272 5.93 6.89 -0.10
N LEU A 273 5.28 7.85 -0.77
CA LEU A 273 4.42 8.83 -0.12
C LEU A 273 3.21 8.16 0.55
N VAL A 274 2.57 7.20 -0.12
CA VAL A 274 1.44 6.44 0.44
C VAL A 274 1.84 5.68 1.71
N LEU A 275 3.03 5.09 1.75
CA LEU A 275 3.55 4.43 2.96
C LEU A 275 3.74 5.41 4.12
N PHE A 276 4.24 6.62 3.86
CA PHE A 276 4.37 7.67 4.86
C PHE A 276 3.00 8.06 5.44
N PHE A 277 2.00 8.31 4.60
CA PHE A 277 0.64 8.63 5.04
C PHE A 277 -0.02 7.48 5.79
N GLY A 278 0.27 6.22 5.43
CA GLY A 278 -0.21 5.06 6.17
C GLY A 278 0.23 5.03 7.65
N ALA A 279 1.38 5.63 7.99
CA ALA A 279 1.79 5.81 9.39
C ALA A 279 0.94 6.88 10.11
N ILE A 280 0.57 7.96 9.41
CA ILE A 280 -0.34 8.99 9.92
C ILE A 280 -1.72 8.40 10.18
N ASP A 281 -2.26 7.63 9.22
CA ASP A 281 -3.57 6.97 9.34
C ASP A 281 -3.63 6.04 10.55
N GLN A 282 -2.56 5.24 10.76
CA GLN A 282 -2.44 4.34 11.92
C GLN A 282 -2.41 5.09 13.25
N ALA A 283 -1.86 6.29 13.31
CA ALA A 283 -1.84 7.12 14.51
C ALA A 283 -3.20 7.77 14.80
N ILE A 284 -3.94 8.16 13.75
CA ILE A 284 -5.23 8.86 13.89
C ILE A 284 -6.38 7.87 14.20
N THR A 285 -6.35 6.66 13.63
CA THR A 285 -7.45 5.68 13.73
C THR A 285 -7.89 5.37 15.18
N PRO A 286 -6.99 5.10 16.15
CA PRO A 286 -7.40 4.86 17.54
C PRO A 286 -8.00 6.11 18.20
N VAL A 287 -7.50 7.29 17.87
CA VAL A 287 -8.02 8.56 18.39
C VAL A 287 -9.44 8.82 17.85
N ALA A 288 -9.65 8.62 16.55
CA ALA A 288 -10.97 8.72 15.93
C ALA A 288 -11.96 7.72 16.56
N GLY A 289 -11.54 6.46 16.74
CA GLY A 289 -12.34 5.44 17.41
C GLY A 289 -12.77 5.85 18.83
N ASN A 290 -11.88 6.48 19.59
CA ASN A 290 -12.20 6.97 20.93
C ASN A 290 -13.24 8.12 20.90
N TYR A 291 -13.10 9.06 19.94
CA TYR A 291 -14.10 10.11 19.74
C TYR A 291 -15.47 9.57 19.32
N ILE A 292 -15.49 8.56 18.44
CA ILE A 292 -16.72 7.89 18.00
C ILE A 292 -17.49 7.28 19.16
N VAL A 293 -16.79 6.70 20.15
CA VAL A 293 -17.42 5.99 21.27
C VAL A 293 -17.78 6.93 22.43
N LYS A 294 -16.94 7.92 22.73
CA LYS A 294 -17.07 8.73 23.96
C LYS A 294 -17.76 10.06 23.75
N GLU A 295 -17.71 10.60 22.54
CA GLU A 295 -18.17 11.95 22.26
C GLU A 295 -19.55 11.97 21.59
N THR A 296 -20.22 13.12 21.64
CA THR A 296 -21.44 13.34 20.86
C THR A 296 -21.13 13.35 19.37
N LYS A 297 -22.13 13.03 18.53
CA LYS A 297 -21.99 13.05 17.05
C LYS A 297 -21.48 14.40 16.54
N ASN A 298 -21.95 15.50 17.13
CA ASN A 298 -21.53 16.86 16.77
C ASN A 298 -20.04 17.11 17.09
N ASN A 299 -19.55 16.67 18.26
CA ASN A 299 -18.15 16.77 18.62
C ASN A 299 -17.27 15.88 17.75
N SER A 300 -17.77 14.67 17.42
CA SER A 300 -17.10 13.76 16.50
C SER A 300 -17.02 14.33 15.08
N GLU A 301 -18.07 15.03 14.59
CA GLU A 301 -18.04 15.72 13.31
C GLU A 301 -17.04 16.88 13.30
N LYS A 302 -17.00 17.69 14.37
CA LYS A 302 -15.98 18.74 14.51
C LYS A 302 -14.57 18.17 14.46
N PHE A 303 -14.32 17.09 15.21
CA PHE A 303 -13.03 16.40 15.19
C PHE A 303 -12.70 15.86 13.79
N PHE A 304 -13.67 15.26 13.10
CA PHE A 304 -13.52 14.79 11.72
C PHE A 304 -13.02 15.92 10.81
N PHE A 305 -13.69 17.07 10.76
CA PHE A 305 -13.31 18.18 9.89
C PHE A 305 -12.00 18.86 10.28
N ILE A 306 -11.67 18.87 11.57
CA ILE A 306 -10.37 19.36 12.06
C ILE A 306 -9.24 18.47 11.53
N MET A 307 -9.34 17.15 11.74
CA MET A 307 -8.32 16.20 11.29
C MET A 307 -8.25 16.13 9.77
N ASP A 308 -9.40 16.14 9.10
CA ASP A 308 -9.51 16.18 7.64
C ASP A 308 -8.80 17.42 7.05
N SER A 309 -8.93 18.58 7.69
CA SER A 309 -8.26 19.80 7.25
C SER A 309 -6.72 19.70 7.43
N LEU A 310 -6.24 19.12 8.54
CA LEU A 310 -4.81 18.89 8.76
C LEU A 310 -4.22 17.88 7.77
N ILE A 311 -4.92 16.78 7.52
CA ILE A 311 -4.52 15.79 6.50
C ILE A 311 -4.49 16.44 5.12
N SER A 312 -5.54 17.19 4.75
CA SER A 312 -5.63 17.87 3.45
C SER A 312 -4.47 18.84 3.23
N PHE A 313 -4.07 19.58 4.28
CA PHE A 313 -2.90 20.46 4.24
C PHE A 313 -1.63 19.67 3.86
N VAL A 314 -1.38 18.56 4.55
CA VAL A 314 -0.18 17.74 4.30
C VAL A 314 -0.25 17.09 2.90
N VAL A 315 -1.42 16.61 2.48
CA VAL A 315 -1.62 16.00 1.16
C VAL A 315 -1.35 17.00 0.03
N ILE A 316 -1.86 18.23 0.14
CA ILE A 316 -1.63 19.29 -0.86
C ILE A 316 -0.14 19.65 -0.91
N TRP A 317 0.50 19.82 0.23
CA TRP A 317 1.92 20.09 0.30
C TRP A 317 2.76 19.03 -0.42
N PHE A 318 2.56 17.75 -0.08
CA PHE A 318 3.31 16.66 -0.72
C PHE A 318 2.97 16.47 -2.21
N SER A 319 1.71 16.69 -2.60
CA SER A 319 1.31 16.66 -4.02
C SER A 319 2.01 17.74 -4.84
N ALA A 320 2.14 18.95 -4.29
CA ALA A 320 2.85 20.05 -4.93
C ALA A 320 4.36 19.80 -4.99
N CYS A 321 4.96 19.25 -3.93
CA CYS A 321 6.36 18.81 -3.93
C CYS A 321 6.60 17.74 -4.99
N TYR A 322 5.72 16.72 -5.06
CA TYR A 322 5.80 15.66 -6.06
C TYR A 322 5.80 16.25 -7.47
N PHE A 323 4.83 17.11 -7.78
CA PHE A 323 4.74 17.72 -9.11
C PHE A 323 6.02 18.48 -9.49
N THR A 324 6.51 19.33 -8.59
CA THR A 324 7.63 20.23 -8.89
C THR A 324 8.97 19.50 -8.98
N LEU A 325 9.15 18.38 -8.26
CA LEU A 325 10.44 17.68 -8.16
C LEU A 325 10.53 16.41 -9.00
N CYS A 326 9.38 15.84 -9.38
CA CYS A 326 9.34 14.50 -9.97
C CYS A 326 10.16 14.39 -11.25
N GLN A 327 10.03 15.34 -12.20
CA GLN A 327 10.76 15.27 -13.47
C GLN A 327 12.27 15.38 -13.27
N ASP A 328 12.74 16.28 -12.42
CA ASP A 328 14.18 16.43 -12.15
C ASP A 328 14.73 15.17 -11.47
N PHE A 329 13.98 14.60 -10.51
CA PHE A 329 14.38 13.34 -9.90
C PHE A 329 14.43 12.20 -10.92
N MET A 330 13.40 12.05 -11.74
CA MET A 330 13.33 11.00 -12.76
C MET A 330 14.43 11.16 -13.81
N LYS A 331 14.76 12.39 -14.18
CA LYS A 331 15.89 12.69 -15.06
C LYS A 331 17.22 12.17 -14.50
N LEU A 332 17.46 12.39 -13.20
CA LEU A 332 18.65 11.91 -12.51
C LEU A 332 18.64 10.38 -12.32
N TRP A 333 17.45 9.80 -12.13
CA TRP A 333 17.32 8.38 -11.79
C TRP A 333 17.27 7.46 -13.00
N ILE A 334 16.44 7.75 -14.01
CA ILE A 334 16.24 6.86 -15.17
C ILE A 334 16.74 7.45 -16.50
N GLY A 335 17.26 8.68 -16.45
CA GLY A 335 17.81 9.39 -17.62
C GLY A 335 16.75 10.09 -18.49
N ASN A 336 17.20 11.05 -19.31
CA ASN A 336 16.32 11.92 -20.11
C ASN A 336 15.44 11.15 -21.10
N ASN A 337 15.96 10.09 -21.71
CA ASN A 337 15.27 9.35 -22.77
C ASN A 337 14.05 8.55 -22.25
N ASN A 338 13.97 8.35 -20.94
CA ASN A 338 12.95 7.53 -20.30
C ASN A 338 11.88 8.35 -19.57
N LEU A 339 11.87 9.67 -19.76
CA LEU A 339 10.89 10.53 -19.10
C LEU A 339 9.51 10.43 -19.76
N PHE A 340 8.48 10.49 -18.92
CA PHE A 340 7.14 10.84 -19.39
C PHE A 340 7.01 12.35 -19.59
N SER A 341 5.98 12.76 -20.31
CA SER A 341 5.66 14.19 -20.43
C SER A 341 5.19 14.78 -19.09
N ASP A 342 5.29 16.10 -18.95
CA ASP A 342 4.82 16.82 -17.75
C ASP A 342 3.32 16.59 -17.48
N LYS A 343 2.51 16.35 -18.53
CA LYS A 343 1.10 15.98 -18.38
C LYS A 343 0.91 14.71 -17.54
N THR A 344 1.80 13.72 -17.72
CA THR A 344 1.75 12.48 -16.91
C THR A 344 2.08 12.78 -15.45
N VAL A 345 3.05 13.67 -15.17
CA VAL A 345 3.40 14.06 -13.80
C VAL A 345 2.24 14.78 -13.11
N VAL A 346 1.54 15.66 -13.84
CA VAL A 346 0.28 16.27 -13.36
C VAL A 346 -0.72 15.20 -12.93
N LEU A 347 -0.94 14.20 -13.78
CA LEU A 347 -1.89 13.12 -13.47
C LEU A 347 -1.45 12.28 -12.26
N PHE A 348 -0.17 11.97 -12.12
CA PHE A 348 0.34 11.29 -10.91
C PHE A 348 0.17 12.13 -9.65
N ALA A 349 0.37 13.45 -9.71
CA ALA A 349 0.15 14.35 -8.59
C ALA A 349 -1.33 14.37 -8.17
N PHE A 350 -2.25 14.43 -9.15
CA PHE A 350 -3.70 14.34 -8.90
C PHE A 350 -4.11 12.95 -8.44
N TYR A 351 -3.53 11.88 -8.99
CA TYR A 351 -3.74 10.51 -8.52
C TYR A 351 -3.42 10.41 -7.01
N PHE A 352 -2.23 10.84 -6.61
CA PHE A 352 -1.83 10.85 -5.20
C PHE A 352 -2.76 11.70 -4.33
N PHE A 353 -3.09 12.91 -4.80
CA PHE A 353 -4.00 13.81 -4.10
C PHE A 353 -5.36 13.16 -3.85
N PHE A 354 -6.05 12.67 -4.88
CA PHE A 354 -7.37 12.06 -4.73
C PHE A 354 -7.35 10.73 -3.98
N TYR A 355 -6.25 9.99 -4.07
CA TYR A 355 -6.07 8.77 -3.30
C TYR A 355 -5.99 9.06 -1.79
N LYS A 356 -5.29 10.13 -1.39
CA LYS A 356 -5.02 10.44 0.03
C LYS A 356 -5.99 11.42 0.66
N ILE A 357 -6.63 12.30 -0.12
CA ILE A 357 -7.54 13.32 0.40
C ILE A 357 -8.82 12.74 1.06
N LYS A 358 -9.12 11.46 0.82
CA LYS A 358 -10.25 10.73 1.37
C LYS A 358 -9.92 9.88 2.60
N ASP A 359 -8.68 9.88 3.09
CA ASP A 359 -8.26 8.98 4.17
C ASP A 359 -9.09 9.15 5.44
N MET A 360 -9.52 10.38 5.76
CA MET A 360 -10.37 10.60 6.93
C MET A 360 -11.74 9.90 6.82
N LEU A 361 -12.30 9.76 5.59
CA LEU A 361 -13.51 8.94 5.38
C LEU A 361 -13.23 7.47 5.70
N ASN A 362 -12.11 6.94 5.20
CA ASN A 362 -11.73 5.56 5.42
C ASN A 362 -11.50 5.27 6.91
N ILE A 363 -10.79 6.16 7.61
CA ILE A 363 -10.55 6.06 9.07
C ILE A 363 -11.88 5.98 9.83
N TYR A 364 -12.87 6.82 9.50
CA TYR A 364 -14.17 6.79 10.17
C TYR A 364 -15.03 5.58 9.80
N ILE A 365 -14.95 5.12 8.55
CA ILE A 365 -15.61 3.88 8.10
C ILE A 365 -15.04 2.68 8.86
N ASP A 366 -13.72 2.61 8.99
CA ASP A 366 -13.02 1.54 9.67
C ASP A 366 -13.31 1.55 11.17
N ALA A 367 -13.21 2.71 11.82
CA ALA A 367 -13.45 2.88 13.24
C ALA A 367 -14.91 2.61 13.66
N ASN A 368 -15.87 2.83 12.76
CA ASN A 368 -17.29 2.49 12.97
C ASN A 368 -17.66 1.07 12.54
N GLY A 369 -16.75 0.30 11.94
CA GLY A 369 -17.04 -1.05 11.44
C GLY A 369 -18.08 -1.08 10.32
N LEU A 370 -18.15 -0.03 9.50
CA LEU A 370 -19.15 0.09 8.44
C LEU A 370 -18.84 -0.73 7.19
N TRP A 371 -17.85 -1.63 7.22
CA TRP A 371 -17.36 -2.42 6.07
C TRP A 371 -18.48 -3.14 5.32
N TRP A 372 -19.42 -3.74 6.02
CA TRP A 372 -20.57 -4.41 5.40
C TRP A 372 -21.50 -3.46 4.65
N LYS A 373 -21.61 -2.20 5.10
CA LYS A 373 -22.46 -1.17 4.47
C LYS A 373 -21.83 -0.59 3.20
N VAL A 374 -20.49 -0.48 3.18
CA VAL A 374 -19.74 0.14 2.06
C VAL A 374 -19.09 -0.87 1.11
N LYS A 375 -19.18 -2.18 1.36
CA LYS A 375 -18.51 -3.22 0.56
C LYS A 375 -18.73 -3.10 -0.94
N PHE A 376 -19.95 -2.80 -1.36
CA PHE A 376 -20.30 -2.65 -2.78
C PHE A 376 -19.80 -1.35 -3.38
N ILE A 377 -19.52 -0.31 -2.57
CA ILE A 377 -18.94 0.94 -3.05
C ILE A 377 -17.50 0.69 -3.48
N ALA A 378 -16.69 0.05 -2.62
CA ALA A 378 -15.32 -0.29 -2.93
C ALA A 378 -15.22 -1.22 -4.16
N PHE A 379 -16.07 -2.26 -4.21
CA PHE A 379 -16.08 -3.19 -5.34
C PHE A 379 -16.54 -2.52 -6.64
N GLY A 380 -17.59 -1.71 -6.60
CA GLY A 380 -18.09 -0.96 -7.75
C GLY A 380 -17.06 0.05 -8.26
N SER A 381 -16.36 0.75 -7.36
CA SER A 381 -15.27 1.67 -7.71
C SER A 381 -14.12 0.94 -8.43
N ALA A 382 -13.69 -0.22 -7.90
CA ALA A 382 -12.63 -1.01 -8.50
C ALA A 382 -13.03 -1.58 -9.88
N LEU A 383 -14.26 -2.07 -10.02
CA LEU A 383 -14.78 -2.57 -11.29
C LEU A 383 -14.92 -1.47 -12.33
N PHE A 384 -15.47 -0.31 -11.93
CA PHE A 384 -15.55 0.87 -12.80
C PHE A 384 -14.16 1.33 -13.24
N ASN A 385 -13.19 1.40 -12.33
CA ASN A 385 -11.81 1.70 -12.66
C ASN A 385 -11.23 0.72 -13.69
N LEU A 386 -11.41 -0.58 -13.51
CA LEU A 386 -10.92 -1.59 -14.45
C LEU A 386 -11.55 -1.42 -15.84
N ILE A 387 -12.87 -1.24 -15.92
CA ILE A 387 -13.57 -1.05 -17.21
C ILE A 387 -13.10 0.22 -17.90
N THR A 388 -13.05 1.34 -17.17
CA THR A 388 -12.60 2.63 -17.73
C THR A 388 -11.12 2.60 -18.08
N ASN A 389 -10.27 1.87 -17.35
CA ASN A 389 -8.87 1.60 -17.70
C ASN A 389 -8.77 0.95 -19.10
N ILE A 390 -9.49 -0.16 -19.30
CA ILE A 390 -9.49 -0.91 -20.57
C ILE A 390 -9.99 -0.03 -21.73
N VAL A 391 -11.01 0.79 -21.49
CA VAL A 391 -11.54 1.68 -22.52
C VAL A 391 -10.54 2.81 -22.82
N LEU A 392 -10.11 3.56 -21.81
CA LEU A 392 -9.32 4.76 -22.01
C LEU A 392 -7.87 4.48 -22.46
N VAL A 393 -7.29 3.33 -22.10
CA VAL A 393 -5.94 2.98 -22.54
C VAL A 393 -5.84 2.90 -24.06
N ASN A 394 -6.89 2.46 -24.74
CA ASN A 394 -6.92 2.36 -26.21
C ASN A 394 -6.97 3.74 -26.92
N PHE A 395 -7.51 4.78 -26.26
CA PHE A 395 -7.63 6.11 -26.86
C PHE A 395 -6.46 7.02 -26.50
N ILE A 396 -6.02 6.99 -25.26
CA ILE A 396 -5.05 7.96 -24.72
C ILE A 396 -3.89 7.31 -23.94
N GLY A 397 -3.69 5.99 -24.09
CA GLY A 397 -2.55 5.28 -23.51
C GLY A 397 -2.46 5.41 -21.99
N VAL A 398 -1.25 5.65 -21.45
CA VAL A 398 -0.98 5.78 -20.00
C VAL A 398 -1.82 6.87 -19.34
N TYR A 399 -2.15 7.94 -20.07
CA TYR A 399 -3.04 8.99 -19.52
C TYR A 399 -4.42 8.43 -19.15
N GLY A 400 -4.92 7.50 -19.98
CA GLY A 400 -6.20 6.84 -19.75
C GLY A 400 -6.20 6.02 -18.45
N VAL A 401 -5.12 5.33 -18.18
CA VAL A 401 -4.97 4.53 -16.95
C VAL A 401 -5.00 5.41 -15.70
N LEU A 402 -4.25 6.51 -15.69
CA LEU A 402 -4.25 7.44 -14.56
C LEU A 402 -5.59 8.16 -14.39
N LEU A 403 -6.18 8.60 -15.51
CA LEU A 403 -7.48 9.30 -15.49
C LEU A 403 -8.60 8.39 -15.00
N SER A 404 -8.65 7.12 -15.41
CA SER A 404 -9.68 6.19 -14.96
C SER A 404 -9.70 6.02 -13.45
N THR A 405 -8.51 5.93 -12.83
CA THR A 405 -8.39 5.84 -11.38
C THR A 405 -8.83 7.14 -10.68
N ILE A 406 -8.43 8.29 -11.21
CA ILE A 406 -8.88 9.59 -10.70
C ILE A 406 -10.41 9.72 -10.80
N ILE A 407 -10.99 9.36 -11.94
CA ILE A 407 -12.45 9.40 -12.16
C ILE A 407 -13.17 8.47 -11.19
N ALA A 408 -12.66 7.25 -10.96
CA ALA A 408 -13.23 6.31 -10.00
C ALA A 408 -13.24 6.89 -8.57
N PHE A 409 -12.16 7.56 -8.14
CA PHE A 409 -12.10 8.22 -6.84
C PHE A 409 -13.07 9.39 -6.75
N VAL A 410 -13.11 10.27 -7.76
CA VAL A 410 -13.90 11.50 -7.73
C VAL A 410 -15.40 11.23 -7.91
N CYS A 411 -15.77 10.31 -8.80
CA CYS A 411 -17.17 10.10 -9.17
C CYS A 411 -17.86 9.00 -8.34
N ILE A 412 -17.12 8.03 -7.81
CA ILE A 412 -17.69 6.88 -7.10
C ILE A 412 -17.25 6.87 -5.64
N ASP A 413 -15.94 6.75 -5.38
CA ASP A 413 -15.44 6.43 -4.06
C ASP A 413 -15.72 7.56 -3.05
N ILE A 414 -15.30 8.79 -3.37
CA ILE A 414 -15.50 9.94 -2.48
C ILE A 414 -16.99 10.25 -2.26
N PRO A 415 -17.85 10.41 -3.28
CA PRO A 415 -19.24 10.75 -3.07
C PRO A 415 -20.04 9.68 -2.34
N LEU A 416 -19.89 8.41 -2.72
CA LEU A 416 -20.67 7.33 -2.13
C LEU A 416 -20.22 6.99 -0.69
N ASN A 417 -18.93 7.02 -0.39
CA ASN A 417 -18.45 6.84 0.98
C ASN A 417 -18.86 8.02 1.88
N THR A 418 -18.85 9.25 1.36
CA THR A 418 -19.37 10.43 2.07
C THR A 418 -20.86 10.24 2.39
N ALA A 419 -21.66 9.83 1.41
CA ALA A 419 -23.08 9.56 1.60
C ALA A 419 -23.35 8.42 2.60
N ALA A 420 -22.53 7.36 2.57
CA ALA A 420 -22.62 6.26 3.52
C ALA A 420 -22.33 6.74 4.95
N LEU A 421 -21.26 7.51 5.16
CA LEU A 421 -20.89 8.03 6.47
C LEU A 421 -21.94 9.01 7.01
N SER A 422 -22.46 9.89 6.14
CA SER A 422 -23.58 10.79 6.44
C SER A 422 -24.82 10.01 6.88
N LYS A 423 -25.19 8.95 6.15
CA LYS A 423 -26.41 8.15 6.42
C LYS A 423 -26.28 7.27 7.66
N TYR A 424 -25.15 6.55 7.79
CA TYR A 424 -25.06 5.48 8.80
C TYR A 424 -24.44 5.92 10.11
N TYR A 425 -23.64 7.01 10.11
CA TYR A 425 -22.99 7.49 11.32
C TYR A 425 -23.47 8.87 11.76
N PHE A 426 -23.22 9.95 10.99
CA PHE A 426 -23.56 11.32 11.41
C PHE A 426 -25.06 11.58 11.39
N GLN A 427 -25.81 10.93 10.50
CA GLN A 427 -27.26 11.11 10.30
C GLN A 427 -27.62 12.57 9.94
N GLU A 428 -26.74 13.26 9.22
CA GLU A 428 -26.88 14.65 8.80
C GLU A 428 -26.61 14.82 7.31
N LYS A 429 -27.63 15.24 6.54
CA LYS A 429 -27.51 15.44 5.08
C LYS A 429 -26.53 16.57 4.70
N LYS A 430 -26.41 17.59 5.56
CA LYS A 430 -25.50 18.72 5.33
C LYS A 430 -24.03 18.31 5.33
N PHE A 431 -23.68 17.20 6.01
CA PHE A 431 -22.33 16.63 6.01
C PHE A 431 -21.80 16.40 4.59
N ASN A 432 -22.63 15.84 3.69
CA ASN A 432 -22.23 15.57 2.30
C ASN A 432 -21.80 16.84 1.58
N ILE A 433 -22.63 17.88 1.61
CA ILE A 433 -22.36 19.14 0.91
C ILE A 433 -21.12 19.81 1.49
N LYS A 434 -21.01 19.83 2.82
CA LYS A 434 -19.86 20.43 3.54
C LYS A 434 -18.54 19.71 3.19
N TYR A 435 -18.55 18.36 3.18
CA TYR A 435 -17.35 17.59 2.88
C TYR A 435 -16.95 17.70 1.40
N LEU A 436 -17.89 17.48 0.47
CA LEU A 436 -17.61 17.57 -0.97
C LEU A 436 -17.18 18.97 -1.37
N GLY A 437 -17.82 20.02 -0.80
CA GLY A 437 -17.41 21.39 -0.99
C GLY A 437 -15.99 21.67 -0.49
N ALA A 438 -15.62 21.13 0.69
CA ALA A 438 -14.26 21.24 1.21
C ALA A 438 -13.24 20.57 0.27
N LYS A 439 -13.56 19.38 -0.29
CA LYS A 439 -12.68 18.69 -1.24
C LYS A 439 -12.53 19.41 -2.57
N PHE A 440 -13.58 20.03 -3.05
CA PHE A 440 -13.52 20.91 -4.23
C PHE A 440 -12.60 22.12 -3.99
N ILE A 441 -12.72 22.79 -2.84
CA ILE A 441 -11.84 23.89 -2.45
C ILE A 441 -10.39 23.39 -2.36
N ASN A 442 -10.13 22.21 -1.75
CA ASN A 442 -8.82 21.64 -1.65
C ASN A 442 -8.18 21.32 -3.02
N ALA A 443 -8.99 20.90 -4.00
CA ALA A 443 -8.50 20.72 -5.37
C ALA A 443 -8.08 22.05 -6.03
N ILE A 444 -8.85 23.13 -5.83
CA ILE A 444 -8.48 24.47 -6.30
C ILE A 444 -7.20 24.95 -5.60
N GLN A 445 -7.09 24.73 -4.29
CA GLN A 445 -5.87 25.07 -3.54
C GLN A 445 -4.66 24.33 -4.08
N LEU A 446 -4.77 23.02 -4.39
CA LEU A 446 -3.70 22.25 -5.00
C LEU A 446 -3.25 22.88 -6.33
N ILE A 447 -4.21 23.17 -7.23
CA ILE A 447 -3.93 23.78 -8.53
C ILE A 447 -3.18 25.11 -8.35
N ALA A 448 -3.65 25.97 -7.45
CA ALA A 448 -3.03 27.26 -7.19
C ALA A 448 -1.59 27.10 -6.63
N VAL A 449 -1.40 26.20 -5.63
CA VAL A 449 -0.08 25.96 -5.04
C VAL A 449 0.87 25.36 -6.08
N VAL A 450 0.43 24.42 -6.89
CA VAL A 450 1.24 23.81 -7.97
C VAL A 450 1.63 24.86 -9.00
N PHE A 451 0.70 25.68 -9.46
CA PHE A 451 0.97 26.70 -10.47
C PHE A 451 2.00 27.73 -9.98
N VAL A 452 1.82 28.28 -8.78
CA VAL A 452 2.74 29.28 -8.22
C VAL A 452 4.08 28.67 -7.86
N SER A 453 4.11 27.48 -7.26
CA SER A 453 5.37 26.81 -6.89
C SER A 453 6.19 26.39 -8.12
N SER A 454 5.55 25.91 -9.18
CA SER A 454 6.26 25.56 -10.42
C SER A 454 6.89 26.78 -11.07
N PHE A 455 6.19 27.92 -11.08
CA PHE A 455 6.74 29.17 -11.59
C PHE A 455 7.96 29.65 -10.76
N ILE A 456 7.86 29.66 -9.43
CA ILE A 456 8.98 30.07 -8.56
C ILE A 456 10.15 29.09 -8.66
N CYS A 457 9.87 27.78 -8.60
CA CYS A 457 10.91 26.75 -8.57
C CYS A 457 11.53 26.45 -9.93
N SER A 458 10.97 26.95 -11.03
CA SER A 458 11.60 26.85 -12.37
C SER A 458 12.96 27.56 -12.45
N HIS A 459 13.20 28.55 -11.61
CA HIS A 459 14.47 29.28 -11.55
C HIS A 459 15.60 28.47 -10.88
N PHE A 460 15.27 27.39 -10.16
CA PHE A 460 16.27 26.52 -9.53
C PHE A 460 16.60 25.36 -10.48
N VAL A 461 17.84 25.31 -10.95
CA VAL A 461 18.29 24.26 -11.88
C VAL A 461 18.84 23.06 -11.11
N ALA A 462 18.35 21.87 -11.42
CA ALA A 462 18.80 20.59 -10.86
C ALA A 462 19.67 19.82 -11.89
N SER A 463 20.87 20.32 -12.18
CA SER A 463 21.80 19.71 -13.14
C SER A 463 22.53 18.47 -12.58
N ASN A 464 22.68 18.39 -11.27
CA ASN A 464 23.33 17.30 -10.54
C ASN A 464 22.62 17.02 -9.21
N VAL A 465 23.09 16.01 -8.48
CA VAL A 465 22.50 15.59 -7.19
C VAL A 465 22.50 16.73 -6.17
N ALA A 466 23.57 17.53 -6.08
CA ALA A 466 23.65 18.66 -5.15
C ALA A 466 22.64 19.76 -5.51
N GLY A 467 22.53 20.11 -6.80
CA GLY A 467 21.53 21.05 -7.30
C GLY A 467 20.09 20.55 -7.04
N PHE A 468 19.86 19.24 -7.22
CA PHE A 468 18.56 18.63 -6.89
C PHE A 468 18.21 18.74 -5.40
N VAL A 469 19.17 18.48 -4.51
CA VAL A 469 18.96 18.66 -3.05
C VAL A 469 18.64 20.12 -2.71
N GLY A 470 19.34 21.07 -3.32
CA GLY A 470 19.04 22.49 -3.15
C GLY A 470 17.63 22.85 -3.64
N LYS A 471 17.24 22.38 -4.84
CA LYS A 471 15.88 22.54 -5.37
C LYS A 471 14.84 21.88 -4.48
N MET A 472 15.11 20.71 -3.92
CA MET A 472 14.21 20.01 -3.01
C MET A 472 13.92 20.83 -1.75
N ILE A 473 14.96 21.42 -1.12
CA ILE A 473 14.78 22.28 0.05
C ILE A 473 13.99 23.53 -0.31
N ALA A 474 14.34 24.20 -1.40
CA ALA A 474 13.63 25.39 -1.88
C ALA A 474 12.15 25.07 -2.19
N THR A 475 11.89 23.97 -2.92
CA THR A 475 10.52 23.53 -3.23
C THR A 475 9.74 23.21 -1.97
N ALA A 476 10.30 22.45 -1.03
CA ALA A 476 9.63 22.12 0.22
C ALA A 476 9.26 23.38 1.01
N THR A 477 10.17 24.37 1.06
CA THR A 477 9.93 25.66 1.75
C THR A 477 8.87 26.50 1.04
N VAL A 478 8.95 26.64 -0.29
CA VAL A 478 7.98 27.41 -1.07
C VAL A 478 6.59 26.79 -0.99
N THR A 479 6.49 25.48 -1.22
CA THR A 479 5.19 24.80 -1.23
C THR A 479 4.54 24.76 0.15
N ILE A 480 5.30 24.60 1.25
CA ILE A 480 4.70 24.63 2.59
C ILE A 480 4.18 26.05 2.93
N LEU A 481 4.91 27.11 2.56
CA LEU A 481 4.48 28.48 2.78
C LEU A 481 3.23 28.82 1.97
N LEU A 482 3.17 28.45 0.70
CA LEU A 482 1.99 28.64 -0.15
C LEU A 482 0.77 27.87 0.38
N THR A 483 0.99 26.61 0.81
CA THR A 483 -0.07 25.80 1.40
C THR A 483 -0.55 26.40 2.73
N LEU A 484 0.36 26.90 3.59
CA LEU A 484 -0.01 27.60 4.83
C LEU A 484 -0.86 28.84 4.54
N VAL A 485 -0.47 29.67 3.57
CA VAL A 485 -1.27 30.84 3.16
C VAL A 485 -2.68 30.42 2.70
N SER A 486 -2.80 29.34 1.92
CA SER A 486 -4.10 28.85 1.44
C SER A 486 -5.02 28.30 2.55
N PHE A 487 -4.44 27.81 3.67
CA PHE A 487 -5.20 27.25 4.81
C PHE A 487 -5.39 28.22 5.98
N VAL A 488 -4.66 29.33 6.03
CA VAL A 488 -4.75 30.33 7.12
C VAL A 488 -6.19 30.81 7.38
N PHE A 489 -6.99 30.91 6.34
CA PHE A 489 -8.40 31.35 6.45
C PHE A 489 -9.37 30.22 6.79
N SER A 490 -8.92 28.95 6.79
CA SER A 490 -9.77 27.82 7.16
C SER A 490 -9.99 27.76 8.68
N PRO A 491 -11.24 27.86 9.18
CA PRO A 491 -11.52 27.76 10.61
C PRO A 491 -11.10 26.40 11.18
N ASN A 492 -11.36 25.32 10.44
CA ASN A 492 -11.02 23.95 10.87
C ASN A 492 -9.51 23.76 11.01
N PHE A 493 -8.72 24.31 10.09
CA PHE A 493 -7.26 24.28 10.17
C PHE A 493 -6.74 25.02 11.40
N ARG A 494 -7.23 26.22 11.65
CA ARG A 494 -6.85 27.00 12.85
C ARG A 494 -7.18 26.25 14.14
N MET A 495 -8.36 25.65 14.23
CA MET A 495 -8.76 24.83 15.37
C MET A 495 -7.83 23.62 15.50
N GLY A 496 -7.43 22.99 14.41
CA GLY A 496 -6.49 21.86 14.39
C GLY A 496 -5.12 22.24 14.94
N VAL A 497 -4.56 23.36 14.48
CA VAL A 497 -3.28 23.86 14.99
C VAL A 497 -3.35 24.15 16.49
N ASN A 498 -4.43 24.77 16.97
CA ASN A 498 -4.63 25.03 18.40
C ASN A 498 -4.77 23.73 19.20
N PHE A 499 -5.52 22.76 18.69
CA PHE A 499 -5.67 21.44 19.32
C PHE A 499 -4.32 20.72 19.50
N VAL A 500 -3.45 20.77 18.51
CA VAL A 500 -2.11 20.19 18.60
C VAL A 500 -1.24 20.96 19.62
N LYS A 501 -1.31 22.28 19.63
CA LYS A 501 -0.56 23.13 20.60
C LYS A 501 -0.98 22.86 22.04
N GLU A 502 -2.29 22.74 22.32
CA GLU A 502 -2.81 22.47 23.66
C GLU A 502 -2.41 21.09 24.18
N LYS A 503 -2.46 20.06 23.33
CA LYS A 503 -2.01 18.72 23.72
C LYS A 503 -0.51 18.68 24.02
N ARG A 504 0.31 19.39 23.24
CA ARG A 504 1.77 19.49 23.52
C ARG A 504 2.09 20.17 24.84
N LYS A 505 1.23 21.05 25.35
CA LYS A 505 1.41 21.68 26.66
C LYS A 505 1.03 20.78 27.84
N ARG A 506 0.27 19.69 27.58
CA ARG A 506 -0.18 18.74 28.61
C ARG A 506 0.68 17.46 28.68
N CYS A 507 1.57 17.24 27.72
CA CYS A 507 2.64 16.24 27.74
C CYS A 507 3.96 16.88 28.18
#